data_816ee0626d8511bc6d0c22c5e2eccebd
#
_entry.id   816ee0626d8511bc6d0c22c5e2eccebd
#
_cell.length_a   1.000
_cell.length_b   1.000
_cell.length_c   1.000
_cell.angle_alpha   90.00
_cell.angle_beta   90.00
_cell.angle_gamma   90.00
#
_symmetry.space_group_name_H-M   'P 1'
#
loop_
_entity.id
_entity.type
_entity.pdbx_description
1 polymer ?
#
loop_
_entity_poly.entity_id
_entity_poly.type
_entity_poly.pdbx_seq_one_letter_code
_entity_poly.pdbx_strand_id
1 'polypeptide(L)'
;MQTLRSGKTVPAICDAAELSDEARDILATDVHGRVFVEKLVADEQYADAIAFLAHALPRREAVWWAWLCARAAAGEKPPASVIASLEATKTWIAEPTDSHRRAALDAAEVAGIGTPAGCAGLAAFLCGETLGPAEAPPAPPGEYAAAKAIGGSINLAAVADLQRDLAARYAEFVQQGLELAERTKLWEVEGQAEDRS
;
A
#
# COMPACT_ATOMS: atom_id res chain seq x y z
N MET A 1 -11.82 -3.10 -21.83
CA MET A 1 -11.46 -3.25 -20.38
C MET A 1 -9.99 -2.92 -20.24
N GLN A 2 -9.65 -1.89 -19.46
CA GLN A 2 -8.27 -1.42 -19.32
C GLN A 2 -7.43 -2.42 -18.53
N THR A 3 -6.26 -2.80 -19.08
CA THR A 3 -5.21 -3.51 -18.35
C THR A 3 -4.21 -2.47 -17.84
N LEU A 4 -3.95 -2.46 -16.55
CA LEU A 4 -2.96 -1.57 -15.93
C LEU A 4 -1.54 -2.06 -16.27
N ARG A 5 -0.55 -1.21 -16.05
CA ARG A 5 0.87 -1.56 -16.25
C ARG A 5 1.30 -2.81 -15.46
N SER A 6 0.61 -3.13 -14.38
CA SER A 6 0.81 -4.37 -13.62
C SER A 6 0.34 -5.65 -14.33
N GLY A 7 -0.23 -5.55 -15.53
CA GLY A 7 -0.88 -6.65 -16.24
C GLY A 7 -2.26 -7.03 -15.69
N LYS A 8 -2.74 -6.37 -14.64
CA LYS A 8 -4.04 -6.63 -14.00
C LYS A 8 -5.10 -5.70 -14.55
N THR A 9 -6.34 -6.18 -14.60
CA THR A 9 -7.52 -5.35 -14.91
C THR A 9 -8.12 -4.76 -13.64
N VAL A 10 -8.89 -3.67 -13.76
CA VAL A 10 -9.58 -3.06 -12.61
C VAL A 10 -10.45 -4.07 -11.87
N PRO A 11 -11.32 -4.88 -12.52
CA PRO A 11 -12.10 -5.91 -11.83
C PRO A 11 -11.24 -6.95 -11.10
N ALA A 12 -10.15 -7.41 -11.72
CA ALA A 12 -9.25 -8.38 -11.09
C ALA A 12 -8.58 -7.83 -9.82
N ILE A 13 -8.30 -6.52 -9.77
CA ILE A 13 -7.79 -5.87 -8.57
C ILE A 13 -8.89 -5.75 -7.51
N CYS A 14 -10.13 -5.41 -7.90
CA CYS A 14 -11.25 -5.35 -6.97
C CYS A 14 -11.50 -6.70 -6.29
N ASP A 15 -11.39 -7.80 -7.05
CA ASP A 15 -11.52 -9.16 -6.50
C ASP A 15 -10.36 -9.50 -5.56
N ALA A 16 -9.12 -9.22 -5.97
CA ALA A 16 -7.92 -9.46 -5.16
C ALA A 16 -7.89 -8.64 -3.86
N ALA A 17 -8.42 -7.42 -3.90
CA ALA A 17 -8.52 -6.51 -2.77
C ALA A 17 -9.74 -6.80 -1.88
N GLU A 18 -10.64 -7.71 -2.30
CA GLU A 18 -11.87 -8.05 -1.58
C GLU A 18 -12.70 -6.80 -1.25
N LEU A 19 -12.86 -5.88 -2.26
CA LEU A 19 -13.59 -4.63 -2.05
C LEU A 19 -15.04 -4.89 -1.63
N SER A 20 -15.62 -3.92 -0.92
CA SER A 20 -17.02 -3.96 -0.48
C SER A 20 -17.99 -4.07 -1.66
N ASP A 21 -19.22 -4.51 -1.40
CA ASP A 21 -20.27 -4.60 -2.42
C ASP A 21 -20.59 -3.19 -2.95
N GLU A 22 -20.64 -2.19 -2.09
CA GLU A 22 -20.85 -0.79 -2.43
C GLU A 22 -19.77 -0.26 -3.40
N ALA A 23 -18.50 -0.60 -3.15
CA ALA A 23 -17.40 -0.24 -4.03
C ALA A 23 -17.50 -0.96 -5.39
N ARG A 24 -17.97 -2.21 -5.40
CA ARG A 24 -18.18 -2.99 -6.63
C ARG A 24 -19.34 -2.47 -7.47
N ASP A 25 -20.38 -1.92 -6.86
CA ASP A 25 -21.50 -1.30 -7.56
C ASP A 25 -21.09 -0.04 -8.35
N ILE A 26 -20.00 0.62 -7.93
CA ILE A 26 -19.40 1.75 -8.66
C ILE A 26 -18.66 1.29 -9.93
N LEU A 27 -18.30 0.00 -10.00
CA LEU A 27 -17.51 -0.57 -11.08
C LEU A 27 -18.32 -0.67 -12.37
N ALA A 28 -18.21 0.32 -13.26
CA ALA A 28 -18.78 0.23 -14.60
C ALA A 28 -17.99 -0.74 -15.49
N THR A 29 -18.64 -1.22 -16.55
CA THR A 29 -18.09 -2.26 -17.45
C THR A 29 -16.75 -1.90 -18.10
N ASP A 30 -16.40 -0.61 -18.20
CA ASP A 30 -15.15 -0.13 -18.81
C ASP A 30 -14.62 1.12 -18.09
N VAL A 31 -14.41 1.01 -16.78
CA VAL A 31 -13.90 2.12 -15.98
C VAL A 31 -12.38 2.17 -16.02
N HIS A 32 -11.84 3.37 -16.20
CA HIS A 32 -10.41 3.64 -16.03
C HIS A 32 -10.04 3.58 -14.54
N GLY A 33 -8.93 2.91 -14.18
CA GLY A 33 -8.57 2.69 -12.77
C GLY A 33 -8.48 3.97 -11.94
N ARG A 34 -7.93 5.05 -12.49
CA ARG A 34 -7.91 6.36 -11.83
C ARG A 34 -9.32 6.88 -11.55
N VAL A 35 -10.18 6.87 -12.56
CA VAL A 35 -11.57 7.34 -12.43
C VAL A 35 -12.34 6.50 -11.41
N PHE A 36 -12.05 5.19 -11.33
CA PHE A 36 -12.62 4.33 -10.31
C PHE A 36 -12.23 4.78 -8.90
N VAL A 37 -10.94 5.01 -8.65
CA VAL A 37 -10.47 5.50 -7.34
C VAL A 37 -11.05 6.89 -7.02
N GLU A 38 -11.13 7.81 -7.98
CA GLU A 38 -11.75 9.13 -7.81
C GLU A 38 -13.24 9.03 -7.40
N LYS A 39 -13.97 8.06 -7.98
CA LYS A 39 -15.37 7.78 -7.58
C LYS A 39 -15.45 7.21 -6.16
N LEU A 40 -14.58 6.25 -5.79
CA LEU A 40 -14.53 5.73 -4.43
C LEU A 40 -14.31 6.86 -3.41
N VAL A 41 -13.43 7.81 -3.73
CA VAL A 41 -13.18 8.99 -2.86
C VAL A 41 -14.42 9.90 -2.79
N ALA A 42 -15.10 10.15 -3.92
CA ALA A 42 -16.29 10.98 -3.97
C ALA A 42 -17.45 10.39 -3.16
N ASP A 43 -17.54 9.05 -3.07
CA ASP A 43 -18.52 8.31 -2.30
C ASP A 43 -18.02 7.94 -0.88
N GLU A 44 -16.92 8.56 -0.42
CA GLU A 44 -16.28 8.35 0.89
C GLU A 44 -15.86 6.88 1.18
N GLN A 45 -15.69 6.07 0.14
CA GLN A 45 -15.22 4.68 0.19
C GLN A 45 -13.69 4.62 0.31
N TYR A 46 -13.13 5.34 1.28
CA TYR A 46 -11.68 5.53 1.39
C TYR A 46 -10.92 4.24 1.64
N ALA A 47 -11.46 3.33 2.45
CA ALA A 47 -10.82 2.05 2.76
C ALA A 47 -10.69 1.18 1.49
N ASP A 48 -11.70 1.17 0.63
CA ASP A 48 -11.68 0.48 -0.65
C ASP A 48 -10.72 1.14 -1.65
N ALA A 49 -10.67 2.47 -1.68
CA ALA A 49 -9.69 3.20 -2.49
C ALA A 49 -8.24 2.85 -2.10
N ILE A 50 -7.95 2.77 -0.79
CA ILE A 50 -6.65 2.36 -0.26
C ILE A 50 -6.37 0.89 -0.60
N ALA A 51 -7.33 -0.01 -0.39
CA ALA A 51 -7.17 -1.43 -0.71
C ALA A 51 -6.90 -1.64 -2.21
N PHE A 52 -7.65 -0.97 -3.08
CA PHE A 52 -7.43 -1.00 -4.52
C PHE A 52 -6.01 -0.56 -4.90
N LEU A 53 -5.58 0.63 -4.44
CA LEU A 53 -4.26 1.16 -4.75
C LEU A 53 -3.12 0.30 -4.19
N ALA A 54 -3.29 -0.26 -2.97
CA ALA A 54 -2.31 -1.16 -2.37
C ALA A 54 -2.09 -2.45 -3.17
N HIS A 55 -3.14 -2.94 -3.87
CA HIS A 55 -3.06 -4.11 -4.75
C HIS A 55 -2.62 -3.78 -6.18
N ALA A 56 -2.82 -2.54 -6.62
CA ALA A 56 -2.51 -2.08 -7.97
C ALA A 56 -1.07 -1.61 -8.12
N LEU A 57 -0.54 -0.90 -7.13
CA LEU A 57 0.81 -0.32 -7.14
C LEU A 57 1.90 -1.40 -7.09
N PRO A 58 3.09 -1.13 -7.68
CA PRO A 58 4.26 -1.97 -7.45
C PRO A 58 4.58 -2.05 -5.95
N ARG A 59 4.96 -3.23 -5.46
CA ARG A 59 5.08 -3.53 -4.02
C ARG A 59 5.97 -2.54 -3.25
N ARG A 60 7.14 -2.21 -3.80
CA ARG A 60 8.11 -1.31 -3.15
C ARG A 60 7.55 0.10 -3.00
N GLU A 61 6.90 0.60 -4.02
CA GLU A 61 6.25 1.90 -4.06
C GLU A 61 5.03 1.95 -3.12
N ALA A 62 4.28 0.87 -3.05
CA ALA A 62 3.15 0.75 -2.13
C ALA A 62 3.61 0.74 -0.65
N VAL A 63 4.74 0.07 -0.33
CA VAL A 63 5.37 0.16 1.01
C VAL A 63 5.89 1.56 1.30
N TRP A 64 6.46 2.25 0.29
CA TRP A 64 6.83 3.65 0.43
C TRP A 64 5.63 4.54 0.81
N TRP A 65 4.49 4.32 0.19
CA TRP A 65 3.24 5.03 0.52
C TRP A 65 2.79 4.75 1.97
N ALA A 66 2.76 3.48 2.37
CA ALA A 66 2.45 3.11 3.76
C ALA A 66 3.40 3.77 4.76
N TRP A 67 4.71 3.81 4.43
CA TRP A 67 5.72 4.48 5.24
C TRP A 67 5.46 5.99 5.37
N LEU A 68 5.09 6.68 4.28
CA LEU A 68 4.75 8.12 4.31
C LEU A 68 3.57 8.38 5.25
N CYS A 69 2.49 7.59 5.13
CA CYS A 69 1.31 7.70 5.97
C CYS A 69 1.65 7.41 7.45
N ALA A 70 2.40 6.33 7.70
CA ALA A 70 2.83 5.97 9.05
C ALA A 70 3.71 7.03 9.70
N ARG A 71 4.63 7.64 8.93
CA ARG A 71 5.48 8.74 9.39
C ARG A 71 4.64 9.98 9.72
N ALA A 72 3.65 10.31 8.89
CA ALA A 72 2.75 11.44 9.14
C ALA A 72 1.91 11.23 10.41
N ALA A 73 1.54 9.98 10.71
CA ALA A 73 0.78 9.61 11.90
C ALA A 73 1.63 9.52 13.19
N ALA A 74 2.95 9.43 13.07
CA ALA A 74 3.85 9.26 14.22
C ALA A 74 3.94 10.48 15.16
N GLY A 75 3.50 11.65 14.69
CA GLY A 75 3.52 12.89 15.46
C GLY A 75 4.92 13.49 15.62
N GLU A 76 5.03 14.52 16.48
CA GLU A 76 6.29 15.26 16.68
C GLU A 76 7.31 14.53 17.56
N LYS A 77 6.86 13.70 18.48
CA LYS A 77 7.70 12.98 19.46
C LYS A 77 7.35 11.50 19.50
N PRO A 78 7.59 10.74 18.42
CA PRO A 78 7.27 9.33 18.39
C PRO A 78 8.16 8.53 19.34
N PRO A 79 7.67 7.40 19.88
CA PRO A 79 8.49 6.47 20.65
C PRO A 79 9.71 5.99 19.86
N ALA A 80 10.81 5.68 20.55
CA ALA A 80 12.04 5.19 19.90
C ALA A 80 11.82 3.93 19.04
N SER A 81 10.93 3.04 19.45
CA SER A 81 10.56 1.85 18.69
C SER A 81 9.88 2.19 17.35
N VAL A 82 8.99 3.20 17.35
CA VAL A 82 8.35 3.69 16.12
C VAL A 82 9.38 4.31 15.17
N ILE A 83 10.32 5.10 15.70
CA ILE A 83 11.42 5.66 14.91
C ILE A 83 12.25 4.54 14.28
N ALA A 84 12.65 3.54 15.07
CA ALA A 84 13.44 2.41 14.60
C ALA A 84 12.73 1.62 13.49
N SER A 85 11.42 1.36 13.63
CA SER A 85 10.62 0.68 12.63
C SER A 85 10.52 1.48 11.33
N LEU A 86 10.29 2.79 11.43
CA LEU A 86 10.26 3.67 10.25
C LEU A 86 11.62 3.71 9.53
N GLU A 87 12.74 3.80 10.25
CA GLU A 87 14.06 3.83 9.65
C GLU A 87 14.44 2.47 9.01
N ALA A 88 14.13 1.34 9.65
CA ALA A 88 14.37 0.02 9.09
C ALA A 88 13.53 -0.20 7.80
N THR A 89 12.27 0.19 7.82
CA THR A 89 11.39 0.14 6.64
C THR A 89 11.93 1.01 5.50
N LYS A 90 12.37 2.24 5.80
CA LYS A 90 12.98 3.14 4.82
C LYS A 90 14.26 2.57 4.23
N THR A 91 15.08 1.91 5.05
CA THR A 91 16.31 1.24 4.59
C THR A 91 15.99 0.16 3.57
N TRP A 92 14.97 -0.68 3.84
CA TRP A 92 14.51 -1.68 2.88
C TRP A 92 13.95 -1.03 1.59
N ILE A 93 13.18 0.05 1.71
CA ILE A 93 12.67 0.76 0.53
C ILE A 93 13.83 1.28 -0.34
N ALA A 94 14.89 1.78 0.27
CA ALA A 94 16.08 2.25 -0.46
C ALA A 94 16.85 1.08 -1.11
N GLU A 95 17.04 0.00 -0.37
CA GLU A 95 17.79 -1.19 -0.80
C GLU A 95 17.03 -2.47 -0.39
N PRO A 96 16.19 -3.06 -1.27
CA PRO A 96 15.29 -4.16 -0.95
C PRO A 96 16.01 -5.53 -0.90
N THR A 97 16.91 -5.69 0.07
CA THR A 97 17.59 -6.95 0.37
C THR A 97 16.81 -7.81 1.37
N ASP A 98 17.08 -9.12 1.41
CA ASP A 98 16.47 -10.01 2.41
C ASP A 98 16.87 -9.62 3.85
N SER A 99 18.11 -9.18 4.05
CA SER A 99 18.59 -8.71 5.36
C SER A 99 17.81 -7.49 5.83
N HIS A 100 17.64 -6.47 4.98
CA HIS A 100 16.88 -5.27 5.34
C HIS A 100 15.39 -5.57 5.56
N ARG A 101 14.83 -6.51 4.80
CA ARG A 101 13.47 -6.98 4.97
C ARG A 101 13.24 -7.60 6.35
N ARG A 102 14.16 -8.45 6.81
CA ARG A 102 14.10 -9.08 8.14
C ARG A 102 14.31 -8.06 9.25
N ALA A 103 15.27 -7.16 9.09
CA ALA A 103 15.47 -6.07 10.04
C ALA A 103 14.23 -5.15 10.16
N ALA A 104 13.48 -4.95 9.06
CA ALA A 104 12.21 -4.23 9.10
C ALA A 104 11.15 -4.98 9.93
N LEU A 105 11.08 -6.32 9.85
CA LEU A 105 10.19 -7.11 10.69
C LEU A 105 10.59 -7.03 12.17
N ASP A 106 11.86 -7.25 12.49
CA ASP A 106 12.36 -7.20 13.88
C ASP A 106 12.01 -5.86 14.55
N ALA A 107 12.23 -4.76 13.84
CA ALA A 107 11.88 -3.42 14.32
C ALA A 107 10.35 -3.20 14.40
N ALA A 108 9.58 -3.79 13.48
CA ALA A 108 8.13 -3.72 13.45
C ALA A 108 7.50 -4.44 14.64
N GLU A 109 8.04 -5.59 15.04
CA GLU A 109 7.57 -6.34 16.20
C GLU A 109 7.78 -5.54 17.49
N VAL A 110 8.93 -4.85 17.63
CA VAL A 110 9.21 -3.99 18.78
C VAL A 110 8.29 -2.75 18.81
N ALA A 111 7.96 -2.19 17.64
CA ALA A 111 7.04 -1.06 17.53
C ALA A 111 5.57 -1.47 17.75
N GLY A 112 5.28 -2.76 17.60
CA GLY A 112 3.94 -3.35 17.61
C GLY A 112 3.33 -3.38 16.21
N ILE A 113 3.02 -4.58 15.71
CA ILE A 113 2.45 -4.79 14.37
C ILE A 113 1.09 -4.08 14.18
N GLY A 114 0.35 -3.84 15.27
CA GLY A 114 -0.90 -3.05 15.25
C GLY A 114 -0.72 -1.53 15.22
N THR A 115 0.51 -1.03 15.11
CA THR A 115 0.79 0.39 14.88
C THR A 115 0.99 0.69 13.39
N PRO A 116 0.77 1.93 12.92
CA PRO A 116 1.05 2.29 11.53
C PRO A 116 2.47 1.92 11.09
N ALA A 117 3.47 2.26 11.91
CA ALA A 117 4.88 2.00 11.61
C ALA A 117 5.21 0.50 11.62
N GLY A 118 4.71 -0.25 12.61
CA GLY A 118 4.90 -1.69 12.68
C GLY A 118 4.24 -2.43 11.52
N CYS A 119 3.04 -2.02 11.14
CA CYS A 119 2.34 -2.59 9.99
C CYS A 119 3.06 -2.29 8.66
N ALA A 120 3.66 -1.09 8.49
CA ALA A 120 4.48 -0.76 7.33
C ALA A 120 5.76 -1.61 7.25
N GLY A 121 6.43 -1.88 8.39
CA GLY A 121 7.59 -2.77 8.45
C GLY A 121 7.22 -4.24 8.16
N LEU A 122 6.08 -4.70 8.66
CA LEU A 122 5.52 -6.00 8.30
C LEU A 122 5.26 -6.08 6.78
N ALA A 123 4.68 -5.04 6.17
CA ALA A 123 4.45 -5.00 4.74
C ALA A 123 5.76 -5.15 3.93
N ALA A 124 6.83 -4.49 4.36
CA ALA A 124 8.16 -4.64 3.75
C ALA A 124 8.65 -6.10 3.86
N PHE A 125 8.50 -6.74 5.02
CA PHE A 125 8.85 -8.15 5.21
C PHE A 125 8.05 -9.07 4.29
N LEU A 126 6.77 -8.86 4.14
CA LEU A 126 5.88 -9.66 3.30
C LEU A 126 6.10 -9.49 1.80
N CYS A 127 6.94 -8.55 1.37
CA CYS A 127 7.36 -8.41 -0.03
C CYS A 127 8.41 -9.46 -0.48
N GLY A 128 8.95 -10.24 0.44
CA GLY A 128 9.95 -11.28 0.12
C GLY A 128 9.37 -12.57 -0.41
N GLU A 129 10.26 -13.47 -0.82
CA GLU A 129 9.90 -14.76 -1.41
C GLU A 129 9.61 -15.85 -0.37
N THR A 130 10.10 -15.68 0.87
CA THR A 130 9.92 -16.65 1.96
C THR A 130 9.75 -15.99 3.32
N LEU A 131 8.89 -16.55 4.16
CA LEU A 131 8.73 -16.15 5.57
C LEU A 131 9.75 -16.86 6.49
N GLY A 132 10.24 -18.02 6.06
CA GLY A 132 11.18 -18.82 6.81
C GLY A 132 12.62 -18.27 6.80
N PRO A 133 13.52 -18.84 7.63
CA PRO A 133 14.97 -18.57 7.55
C PRO A 133 15.52 -18.94 6.18
N ALA A 134 16.67 -18.33 5.81
CA ALA A 134 17.27 -18.51 4.49
C ALA A 134 17.64 -19.98 4.18
N GLU A 135 17.94 -20.77 5.22
CA GLU A 135 18.37 -22.16 5.13
C GLU A 135 17.16 -23.15 5.13
N ALA A 136 15.95 -22.68 5.42
CA ALA A 136 14.75 -23.51 5.43
C ALA A 136 14.13 -23.64 4.03
N PRO A 137 13.31 -24.66 3.77
CA PRO A 137 12.53 -24.72 2.56
C PRO A 137 11.68 -23.44 2.38
N PRO A 138 11.50 -22.93 1.14
CA PRO A 138 10.73 -21.72 0.89
C PRO A 138 9.30 -21.85 1.44
N ALA A 139 8.89 -20.85 2.22
CA ALA A 139 7.53 -20.68 2.72
C ALA A 139 7.02 -19.30 2.26
N PRO A 140 6.48 -19.17 1.05
CA PRO A 140 6.10 -17.87 0.49
C PRO A 140 4.98 -17.23 1.31
N PRO A 141 4.96 -15.89 1.44
CA PRO A 141 3.81 -15.19 2.00
C PRO A 141 2.58 -15.41 1.11
N GLY A 142 1.39 -15.25 1.69
CA GLY A 142 0.17 -15.25 0.89
C GLY A 142 0.24 -14.20 -0.22
N GLU A 143 -0.37 -14.47 -1.36
CA GLU A 143 -0.24 -13.66 -2.59
C GLU A 143 -0.48 -12.16 -2.36
N TYR A 144 -1.48 -11.83 -1.53
CA TYR A 144 -1.88 -10.44 -1.23
C TYR A 144 -1.50 -9.98 0.18
N ALA A 145 -0.70 -10.75 0.92
CA ALA A 145 -0.37 -10.44 2.31
C ALA A 145 0.32 -9.07 2.46
N ALA A 146 1.26 -8.75 1.58
CA ALA A 146 1.92 -7.44 1.57
C ALA A 146 0.93 -6.30 1.29
N ALA A 147 0.05 -6.45 0.28
CA ALA A 147 -0.95 -5.43 -0.05
C ALA A 147 -1.95 -5.20 1.10
N LYS A 148 -2.41 -6.27 1.75
CA LYS A 148 -3.27 -6.18 2.94
C LYS A 148 -2.57 -5.47 4.11
N ALA A 149 -1.29 -5.74 4.35
CA ALA A 149 -0.51 -5.04 5.37
C ALA A 149 -0.29 -3.55 5.02
N ILE A 150 -0.05 -3.21 3.75
CA ILE A 150 0.04 -1.83 3.27
C ILE A 150 -1.26 -1.08 3.56
N GLY A 151 -2.40 -1.62 3.13
CA GLY A 151 -3.72 -1.03 3.41
C GLY A 151 -3.99 -0.89 4.90
N GLY A 152 -3.64 -1.91 5.70
CA GLY A 152 -3.74 -1.88 7.16
C GLY A 152 -2.94 -0.75 7.79
N SER A 153 -1.67 -0.57 7.37
CA SER A 153 -0.81 0.52 7.85
C SER A 153 -1.43 1.89 7.58
N ILE A 154 -1.96 2.11 6.38
CA ILE A 154 -2.54 3.39 5.96
C ILE A 154 -3.84 3.66 6.71
N ASN A 155 -4.71 2.66 6.87
CA ASN A 155 -5.94 2.78 7.64
C ASN A 155 -5.64 3.08 9.13
N LEU A 156 -4.67 2.39 9.74
CA LEU A 156 -4.21 2.69 11.10
C LEU A 156 -3.67 4.13 11.21
N ALA A 157 -2.93 4.58 10.21
CA ALA A 157 -2.41 5.95 10.17
C ALA A 157 -3.53 6.99 10.06
N ALA A 158 -4.58 6.71 9.29
CA ALA A 158 -5.72 7.62 9.16
C ALA A 158 -6.47 7.82 10.48
N VAL A 159 -6.63 6.78 11.28
CA VAL A 159 -7.35 6.82 12.56
C VAL A 159 -6.46 7.16 13.76
N ALA A 160 -5.16 7.33 13.60
CA ALA A 160 -4.22 7.53 14.71
C ALA A 160 -4.39 8.87 15.43
N ASP A 161 -4.91 9.91 14.78
CA ASP A 161 -5.13 11.23 15.34
C ASP A 161 -6.62 11.57 15.32
N LEU A 162 -7.28 11.38 16.46
CA LEU A 162 -8.72 11.66 16.65
C LEU A 162 -9.07 13.16 16.71
N GLN A 163 -8.08 14.04 16.71
CA GLN A 163 -8.28 15.50 16.71
C GLN A 163 -8.46 16.07 15.31
N ARG A 164 -8.04 15.35 14.28
CA ARG A 164 -8.13 15.77 12.87
C ARG A 164 -9.37 15.19 12.22
N ASP A 165 -9.87 15.90 11.22
CA ASP A 165 -10.95 15.41 10.38
C ASP A 165 -10.53 14.10 9.69
N LEU A 166 -11.30 13.04 9.94
CA LEU A 166 -10.98 11.69 9.47
C LEU A 166 -11.10 11.59 7.95
N ALA A 167 -12.16 12.16 7.35
CA ALA A 167 -12.38 12.13 5.92
C ALA A 167 -11.27 12.90 5.18
N ALA A 168 -10.88 14.07 5.69
CA ALA A 168 -9.78 14.85 5.13
C ALA A 168 -8.45 14.08 5.18
N ARG A 169 -8.16 13.33 6.26
CA ARG A 169 -6.95 12.50 6.35
C ARG A 169 -6.96 11.35 5.37
N TYR A 170 -8.08 10.66 5.25
CA TYR A 170 -8.21 9.60 4.26
C TYR A 170 -8.01 10.14 2.84
N ALA A 171 -8.68 11.26 2.52
CA ALA A 171 -8.53 11.89 1.21
C ALA A 171 -7.07 12.30 0.92
N GLU A 172 -6.35 12.87 1.91
CA GLU A 172 -4.92 13.19 1.79
C GLU A 172 -4.09 11.94 1.48
N PHE A 173 -4.30 10.84 2.20
CA PHE A 173 -3.55 9.61 2.00
C PHE A 173 -3.87 8.93 0.67
N VAL A 174 -5.14 8.92 0.24
CA VAL A 174 -5.50 8.40 -1.08
C VAL A 174 -4.89 9.27 -2.19
N GLN A 175 -4.88 10.60 -2.02
CA GLN A 175 -4.25 11.50 -2.98
C GLN A 175 -2.74 11.20 -3.14
N GLN A 176 -2.01 10.94 -2.05
CA GLN A 176 -0.61 10.49 -2.12
C GLN A 176 -0.45 9.19 -2.91
N GLY A 177 -1.37 8.24 -2.73
CA GLY A 177 -1.40 6.99 -3.50
C GLY A 177 -1.66 7.21 -5.00
N LEU A 178 -2.56 8.12 -5.34
CA LEU A 178 -2.84 8.53 -6.72
C LEU A 178 -1.62 9.20 -7.38
N GLU A 179 -0.95 10.11 -6.67
CA GLU A 179 0.28 10.74 -7.16
C GLU A 179 1.39 9.72 -7.42
N LEU A 180 1.48 8.71 -6.56
CA LEU A 180 2.43 7.61 -6.74
C LEU A 180 2.04 6.74 -7.95
N ALA A 181 0.76 6.48 -8.15
CA ALA A 181 0.24 5.77 -9.32
C ALA A 181 0.58 6.51 -10.63
N GLU A 182 0.48 7.84 -10.65
CA GLU A 182 0.92 8.66 -11.80
C GLU A 182 2.45 8.55 -12.02
N ARG A 183 3.24 8.70 -10.96
CA ARG A 183 4.72 8.62 -11.06
C ARG A 183 5.20 7.27 -11.54
N THR A 184 4.52 6.19 -11.17
CA THR A 184 4.82 4.81 -11.60
C THR A 184 4.20 4.46 -12.94
N LYS A 185 3.44 5.39 -13.53
CA LYS A 185 2.72 5.19 -14.79
C LYS A 185 1.77 3.99 -14.72
N LEU A 186 1.14 3.79 -13.56
CA LEU A 186 0.26 2.65 -13.28
C LEU A 186 -0.87 2.54 -14.31
N TRP A 187 -1.39 3.69 -14.75
CA TRP A 187 -2.54 3.79 -15.64
C TRP A 187 -2.22 3.62 -17.14
N GLU A 188 -0.93 3.61 -17.49
CA GLU A 188 -0.53 3.40 -18.89
C GLU A 188 -0.70 1.92 -19.29
N VAL A 189 -1.29 1.68 -20.45
CA VAL A 189 -1.41 0.32 -21.02
C VAL A 189 -0.08 -0.03 -21.69
N GLU A 190 0.49 -1.19 -21.41
CA GLU A 190 1.64 -1.69 -22.17
C GLU A 190 1.27 -1.79 -23.65
N GLY A 191 1.94 -1.00 -24.49
CA GLY A 191 1.76 -0.99 -25.96
C GLY A 191 1.34 0.34 -26.59
N GLN A 192 1.05 1.41 -25.83
CA GLN A 192 0.72 2.73 -26.40
C GLN A 192 1.90 3.72 -26.45
N ALA A 193 3.12 3.30 -26.08
CA ALA A 193 4.28 4.16 -26.02
C ALA A 193 4.98 4.39 -27.39
N GLU A 194 4.65 3.69 -28.47
CA GLU A 194 5.39 3.72 -29.73
C GLU A 194 4.75 4.57 -30.87
N ASP A 195 3.55 5.14 -30.68
CA ASP A 195 2.87 5.86 -31.75
C ASP A 195 2.86 7.40 -31.58
N ARG A 196 3.86 7.95 -30.93
CA ARG A 196 4.11 9.42 -30.86
C ARG A 196 5.54 9.76 -31.22
N SER A 197 5.94 9.44 -32.46
CA SER A 197 7.15 9.99 -33.08
C SER A 197 6.80 10.60 -34.42
#